data_114e4ac7e6c5bce95d698a04dfb053f5
#
_entry.id   114e4ac7e6c5bce95d698a04dfb053f5
#
_cell.length_a   1.000
_cell.length_b   1.000
_cell.length_c   1.000
_cell.angle_alpha   90.00
_cell.angle_beta   90.00
_cell.angle_gamma   90.00
#
_symmetry.space_group_name_H-M   'P 1'
#
loop_
_entity.id
_entity.type
_entity.pdbx_description
1 polymer ?
#
loop_
_entity_poly.entity_id
_entity_poly.type
_entity_poly.pdbx_seq_one_letter_code
_entity_poly.pdbx_strand_id
1 'polypeptide(L)'
;KWTDAQTDNAVISFAKKMGWKPKAGNANNANSAIGFLERNFKVNYDQRKPGDVGNLFNIAPGTHHMMSLAHSPDIVGLFFSILNQFTSTSSFIADGQLITVKSDTFELQGGNFLMKIMCGIGNWIGHLLSDVAGSSGAHGRGTGIVMPFYELFGLCKFGSFGSEKKELAEVAMQAFTSGYDFRFGMAQAIPVTITELTIRLIWAIRRKFQMKLPLRDCIPTEKHKSLRIMLLIGHGTLCVMDVVDAGVRSGGNYLAFFTRLNLVAWYRLVLLVLKEVLRQIGIVDCLDETIAALQRVKLALQEYLAELEKIDIGRFKEETAMFQSLEADLENLSEEEL
;
A
#
# COMPACT_ATOMS: atom_id res chain seq x y z
N LYS A 1 -10.82 15.46 -13.52
CA LYS A 1 -12.09 14.99 -14.15
C LYS A 1 -12.01 13.57 -14.69
N TRP A 2 -10.94 13.21 -15.45
CA TRP A 2 -10.81 11.82 -15.94
C TRP A 2 -10.58 10.82 -14.79
N THR A 3 -9.66 11.12 -13.91
CA THR A 3 -9.36 10.28 -12.72
C THR A 3 -10.54 10.20 -11.76
N ASP A 4 -11.32 11.27 -11.60
CA ASP A 4 -12.54 11.27 -10.78
C ASP A 4 -13.57 10.25 -11.32
N ALA A 5 -13.81 10.26 -12.64
CA ALA A 5 -14.72 9.30 -13.26
C ALA A 5 -14.23 7.84 -13.13
N GLN A 6 -12.91 7.63 -13.23
CA GLN A 6 -12.34 6.28 -13.07
C GLN A 6 -12.49 5.77 -11.63
N THR A 7 -12.21 6.60 -10.63
CA THR A 7 -12.37 6.23 -9.22
C THR A 7 -13.83 6.01 -8.86
N ASP A 8 -14.75 6.84 -9.36
CA ASP A 8 -16.19 6.63 -9.18
C ASP A 8 -16.65 5.28 -9.71
N ASN A 9 -16.24 4.96 -10.94
CA ASN A 9 -16.56 3.68 -11.56
C ASN A 9 -15.96 2.50 -10.80
N ALA A 10 -14.73 2.63 -10.30
CA ALA A 10 -14.06 1.61 -9.50
C ALA A 10 -14.81 1.35 -8.19
N VAL A 11 -15.17 2.42 -7.45
CA VAL A 11 -15.94 2.33 -6.20
C VAL A 11 -17.31 1.70 -6.42
N ILE A 12 -18.04 2.14 -7.44
CA ILE A 12 -19.37 1.59 -7.80
C ILE A 12 -19.25 0.10 -8.17
N SER A 13 -18.25 -0.25 -8.98
CA SER A 13 -18.02 -1.63 -9.40
C SER A 13 -17.68 -2.52 -8.21
N PHE A 14 -16.80 -2.05 -7.31
CA PHE A 14 -16.42 -2.77 -6.11
C PHE A 14 -17.62 -2.94 -5.17
N ALA A 15 -18.41 -1.88 -4.92
CA ALA A 15 -19.61 -1.96 -4.09
C ALA A 15 -20.63 -2.97 -4.64
N LYS A 16 -20.85 -3.01 -5.97
CA LYS A 16 -21.71 -4.01 -6.62
C LYS A 16 -21.20 -5.44 -6.38
N LYS A 17 -19.89 -5.67 -6.51
CA LYS A 17 -19.28 -6.99 -6.21
C LYS A 17 -19.46 -7.39 -4.75
N MET A 18 -19.47 -6.42 -3.84
CA MET A 18 -19.71 -6.63 -2.40
C MET A 18 -21.19 -6.72 -2.03
N GLY A 19 -22.10 -6.74 -3.01
CA GLY A 19 -23.54 -6.94 -2.80
C GLY A 19 -24.36 -5.65 -2.70
N TRP A 20 -23.79 -4.50 -3.00
CA TRP A 20 -24.57 -3.26 -3.07
C TRP A 20 -25.60 -3.30 -4.20
N LYS A 21 -26.85 -3.08 -3.80
CA LYS A 21 -28.01 -2.98 -4.72
C LYS A 21 -28.48 -1.52 -4.75
N PRO A 22 -28.20 -0.78 -5.82
CA PRO A 22 -28.64 0.61 -5.93
C PRO A 22 -30.16 0.69 -6.02
N LYS A 23 -30.75 1.71 -5.37
CA LYS A 23 -32.16 2.03 -5.59
C LYS A 23 -32.38 2.51 -7.02
N ALA A 24 -33.63 2.39 -7.51
CA ALA A 24 -34.00 2.89 -8.84
C ALA A 24 -33.57 4.36 -9.00
N GLY A 25 -32.90 4.69 -10.09
CA GLY A 25 -32.33 6.03 -10.34
C GLY A 25 -30.91 6.27 -9.75
N ASN A 26 -30.39 5.40 -8.86
CA ASN A 26 -29.11 5.61 -8.19
C ASN A 26 -27.99 4.63 -8.65
N ALA A 27 -28.15 4.00 -9.79
CA ALA A 27 -27.22 2.98 -10.29
C ALA A 27 -25.77 3.46 -10.44
N ASN A 28 -25.58 4.76 -10.65
CA ASN A 28 -24.27 5.43 -10.83
C ASN A 28 -23.97 6.45 -9.73
N ASN A 29 -24.61 6.34 -8.56
CA ASN A 29 -24.38 7.24 -7.45
C ASN A 29 -23.20 6.76 -6.59
N ALA A 30 -22.02 7.35 -6.82
CA ALA A 30 -20.81 7.00 -6.07
C ALA A 30 -20.95 7.25 -4.56
N ASN A 31 -21.64 8.35 -4.14
CA ASN A 31 -21.85 8.64 -2.71
C ASN A 31 -22.64 7.50 -2.00
N SER A 32 -23.64 6.95 -2.68
CA SER A 32 -24.41 5.84 -2.14
C SER A 32 -23.59 4.53 -2.05
N ALA A 33 -22.74 4.29 -3.05
CA ALA A 33 -21.80 3.16 -3.06
C ALA A 33 -20.75 3.28 -1.94
N ILE A 34 -20.14 4.47 -1.79
CA ILE A 34 -19.20 4.80 -0.70
C ILE A 34 -19.86 4.54 0.65
N GLY A 35 -21.05 5.10 0.91
CA GLY A 35 -21.73 4.91 2.18
C GLY A 35 -22.14 3.45 2.47
N PHE A 36 -22.32 2.62 1.43
CA PHE A 36 -22.49 1.17 1.61
C PHE A 36 -21.18 0.52 2.04
N LEU A 37 -20.07 0.82 1.37
CA LEU A 37 -18.76 0.23 1.69
C LEU A 37 -18.29 0.62 3.08
N GLU A 38 -18.38 1.89 3.48
CA GLU A 38 -18.03 2.38 4.82
C GLU A 38 -18.79 1.62 5.95
N ARG A 39 -20.02 1.20 5.68
CA ARG A 39 -20.78 0.38 6.66
C ARG A 39 -20.33 -1.08 6.72
N ASN A 40 -19.76 -1.61 5.63
CA ASN A 40 -19.30 -2.99 5.57
C ASN A 40 -17.83 -3.15 6.00
N PHE A 41 -16.99 -2.17 5.67
CA PHE A 41 -15.57 -2.13 6.03
C PHE A 41 -15.34 -1.09 7.13
N LYS A 42 -15.81 -1.41 8.33
CA LYS A 42 -15.70 -0.53 9.49
C LYS A 42 -14.27 -0.51 10.00
N VAL A 43 -13.78 0.67 10.25
CA VAL A 43 -12.48 0.91 10.87
C VAL A 43 -12.64 1.92 12.01
N ASN A 44 -11.83 1.81 13.03
CA ASN A 44 -11.91 2.65 14.23
C ASN A 44 -11.22 4.01 14.08
N TYR A 45 -10.48 4.21 13.00
CA TYR A 45 -9.83 5.47 12.66
C TYR A 45 -10.66 6.34 11.69
N ASP A 46 -11.85 5.92 11.31
CA ASP A 46 -12.79 6.72 10.53
C ASP A 46 -13.32 7.89 11.36
N GLN A 47 -13.53 9.03 10.73
CA GLN A 47 -14.11 10.24 11.33
C GLN A 47 -15.46 9.99 12.03
N ARG A 48 -16.22 8.99 11.61
CA ARG A 48 -17.50 8.59 12.21
C ARG A 48 -17.35 7.89 13.57
N LYS A 49 -16.13 7.50 13.91
CA LYS A 49 -15.78 6.83 15.16
C LYS A 49 -14.56 7.47 15.81
N PRO A 50 -14.60 8.79 16.02
CA PRO A 50 -13.41 9.54 16.42
C PRO A 50 -12.94 9.23 17.84
N GLY A 51 -13.80 8.68 18.72
CA GLY A 51 -13.44 8.51 20.13
C GLY A 51 -12.95 9.83 20.74
N ASP A 52 -11.81 9.79 21.42
CA ASP A 52 -11.18 10.97 22.02
C ASP A 52 -10.57 11.96 21.00
N VAL A 53 -10.43 11.54 19.75
CA VAL A 53 -9.84 12.36 18.68
C VAL A 53 -10.63 13.65 18.45
N GLY A 54 -11.95 13.56 18.50
CA GLY A 54 -12.83 14.72 18.28
C GLY A 54 -12.67 15.84 19.29
N ASN A 55 -12.13 15.52 20.48
CA ASN A 55 -11.88 16.47 21.56
C ASN A 55 -10.48 17.09 21.52
N LEU A 56 -9.50 16.37 20.90
CA LEU A 56 -8.09 16.80 20.87
C LEU A 56 -7.74 17.60 19.61
N PHE A 57 -8.40 17.32 18.50
CA PHE A 57 -8.10 17.95 17.22
C PHE A 57 -9.39 18.31 16.49
N ASN A 58 -9.43 19.50 15.93
CA ASN A 58 -10.49 19.90 15.01
C ASN A 58 -10.26 19.20 13.65
N ILE A 59 -10.48 17.88 13.63
CA ILE A 59 -10.31 17.07 12.41
C ILE A 59 -11.47 17.40 11.46
N ALA A 60 -11.22 18.33 10.58
CA ALA A 60 -12.16 18.64 9.52
C ALA A 60 -12.24 17.50 8.50
N PRO A 61 -13.42 17.26 7.87
CA PRO A 61 -13.56 16.24 6.82
C PRO A 61 -12.51 16.35 5.70
N GLY A 62 -12.07 17.57 5.38
CA GLY A 62 -11.10 17.84 4.33
C GLY A 62 -9.63 17.47 4.69
N THR A 63 -9.30 17.28 5.97
CA THR A 63 -7.93 17.00 6.43
C THR A 63 -7.75 15.61 7.03
N HIS A 64 -8.85 14.94 7.34
CA HIS A 64 -8.87 13.64 8.03
C HIS A 64 -7.96 12.61 7.36
N HIS A 65 -8.08 12.41 6.07
CA HIS A 65 -7.30 11.40 5.35
C HIS A 65 -5.79 11.70 5.32
N MET A 66 -5.39 12.96 5.36
CA MET A 66 -3.97 13.31 5.42
C MET A 66 -3.39 13.17 6.83
N MET A 67 -4.19 13.43 7.86
CA MET A 67 -3.73 13.36 9.24
C MET A 67 -3.67 11.91 9.73
N SER A 68 -4.59 11.06 9.32
CA SER A 68 -4.67 9.66 9.76
C SER A 68 -3.68 8.79 9.02
N LEU A 69 -2.71 8.23 9.75
CA LEU A 69 -1.74 7.29 9.18
C LEU A 69 -2.39 6.10 8.50
N ALA A 70 -3.45 5.56 9.09
CA ALA A 70 -4.12 4.38 8.57
C ALA A 70 -4.87 4.58 7.23
N HIS A 71 -5.05 5.84 6.78
CA HIS A 71 -5.63 6.17 5.48
C HIS A 71 -4.59 6.26 4.34
N SER A 72 -3.31 6.02 4.62
CA SER A 72 -2.31 5.99 3.56
C SER A 72 -2.33 4.64 2.82
N PRO A 73 -2.31 4.64 1.48
CA PRO A 73 -2.32 3.42 0.67
C PRO A 73 -0.92 2.82 0.50
N ASP A 74 -0.20 2.64 1.61
CA ASP A 74 1.17 2.11 1.65
C ASP A 74 1.41 1.23 2.88
N ILE A 75 2.67 0.82 3.10
CA ILE A 75 3.04 -0.08 4.19
C ILE A 75 2.86 0.58 5.58
N VAL A 76 3.02 1.90 5.67
CA VAL A 76 2.79 2.65 6.91
C VAL A 76 1.31 2.61 7.26
N GLY A 77 0.44 2.89 6.27
CA GLY A 77 -1.01 2.84 6.43
C GLY A 77 -1.51 1.44 6.80
N LEU A 78 -0.98 0.40 6.14
CA LEU A 78 -1.31 -0.98 6.48
C LEU A 78 -0.94 -1.32 7.92
N PHE A 79 0.28 -0.97 8.34
CA PHE A 79 0.75 -1.23 9.71
C PHE A 79 -0.13 -0.54 10.75
N PHE A 80 -0.34 0.76 10.60
CA PHE A 80 -1.15 1.53 11.57
C PHE A 80 -2.62 1.12 11.53
N SER A 81 -3.16 0.75 10.39
CA SER A 81 -4.52 0.25 10.29
C SER A 81 -4.71 -1.04 11.09
N ILE A 82 -3.83 -2.02 10.92
CA ILE A 82 -3.89 -3.27 11.67
C ILE A 82 -3.70 -2.98 13.16
N LEU A 83 -2.67 -2.22 13.54
CA LEU A 83 -2.40 -1.85 14.93
C LEU A 83 -3.62 -1.19 15.59
N ASN A 84 -4.19 -0.18 14.94
CA ASN A 84 -5.34 0.57 15.44
C ASN A 84 -6.56 -0.33 15.65
N GLN A 85 -6.85 -1.23 14.70
CA GLN A 85 -7.97 -2.16 14.81
C GLN A 85 -7.78 -3.18 15.94
N PHE A 86 -6.54 -3.60 16.24
CA PHE A 86 -6.27 -4.50 17.37
C PHE A 86 -6.30 -3.81 18.72
N THR A 87 -5.87 -2.55 18.76
CA THR A 87 -5.70 -1.81 20.04
C THR A 87 -6.88 -0.88 20.36
N SER A 88 -7.87 -0.77 19.46
CA SER A 88 -8.97 0.20 19.56
C SER A 88 -8.45 1.62 19.71
N THR A 89 -7.47 1.97 18.86
CA THR A 89 -6.87 3.29 18.82
C THR A 89 -6.98 3.90 17.44
N SER A 90 -6.62 5.17 17.31
CA SER A 90 -6.44 5.87 16.05
C SER A 90 -5.15 6.66 16.11
N SER A 91 -4.33 6.55 15.06
CA SER A 91 -3.00 7.17 15.00
C SER A 91 -2.96 8.24 13.93
N PHE A 92 -2.51 9.44 14.32
CA PHE A 92 -2.51 10.64 13.49
C PHE A 92 -1.14 11.32 13.51
N ILE A 93 -0.85 12.04 12.46
CA ILE A 93 0.20 13.05 12.45
C ILE A 93 -0.46 14.42 12.57
N ALA A 94 -0.22 15.08 13.68
CA ALA A 94 -0.68 16.42 13.93
C ALA A 94 0.43 17.23 14.58
N ASP A 95 0.61 18.45 14.15
CA ASP A 95 1.60 19.38 14.71
C ASP A 95 3.05 18.86 14.69
N GLY A 96 3.39 18.09 13.64
CA GLY A 96 4.72 17.47 13.51
C GLY A 96 4.97 16.31 14.45
N GLN A 97 3.93 15.78 15.09
CA GLN A 97 4.02 14.70 16.08
C GLN A 97 3.12 13.52 15.70
N LEU A 98 3.56 12.32 16.05
CA LEU A 98 2.73 11.13 16.01
C LEU A 98 1.88 11.06 17.28
N ILE A 99 0.57 11.06 17.13
CA ILE A 99 -0.38 11.05 18.22
C ILE A 99 -1.27 9.81 18.06
N THR A 100 -1.40 9.03 19.14
CA THR A 100 -2.29 7.88 19.19
C THR A 100 -3.30 8.09 20.32
N VAL A 101 -4.58 7.97 20.00
CA VAL A 101 -5.68 8.18 20.94
C VAL A 101 -6.64 6.99 20.91
N LYS A 102 -7.40 6.81 21.98
CA LYS A 102 -8.46 5.80 22.03
C LYS A 102 -9.57 6.16 21.04
N SER A 103 -10.07 5.17 20.35
CA SER A 103 -11.23 5.27 19.47
C SER A 103 -12.36 4.38 19.96
N ASP A 104 -13.53 4.49 19.33
CA ASP A 104 -14.62 3.55 19.57
C ASP A 104 -14.14 2.12 19.31
N THR A 105 -14.48 1.22 20.23
CA THR A 105 -14.12 -0.18 20.11
C THR A 105 -15.06 -0.91 19.16
N PHE A 106 -14.51 -1.78 18.33
CA PHE A 106 -15.25 -2.84 17.69
C PHE A 106 -14.36 -4.08 17.61
N GLU A 107 -14.97 -5.23 17.70
CA GLU A 107 -14.21 -6.47 17.68
C GLU A 107 -13.92 -6.91 16.25
N LEU A 108 -12.65 -7.20 15.97
CA LEU A 108 -12.24 -7.81 14.71
C LEU A 108 -12.81 -9.23 14.60
N GLN A 109 -13.44 -9.51 13.48
CA GLN A 109 -13.94 -10.85 13.17
C GLN A 109 -12.79 -11.84 13.00
N GLY A 110 -12.99 -13.07 13.45
CA GLY A 110 -12.04 -14.16 13.30
C GLY A 110 -11.86 -15.01 14.55
N GLY A 111 -11.84 -16.33 14.36
CA GLY A 111 -11.69 -17.30 15.45
C GLY A 111 -10.29 -17.41 16.05
N ASN A 112 -9.27 -16.86 15.37
CA ASN A 112 -7.88 -16.86 15.83
C ASN A 112 -7.13 -15.60 15.37
N PHE A 113 -5.90 -15.42 15.88
CA PHE A 113 -5.08 -14.25 15.61
C PHE A 113 -4.83 -14.00 14.11
N LEU A 114 -4.53 -15.06 13.35
CA LEU A 114 -4.28 -14.92 11.91
C LEU A 114 -5.53 -14.47 11.15
N MET A 115 -6.68 -15.03 11.49
CA MET A 115 -7.96 -14.62 10.87
C MET A 115 -8.31 -13.17 11.22
N LYS A 116 -8.02 -12.71 12.44
CA LYS A 116 -8.19 -11.31 12.84
C LYS A 116 -7.27 -10.37 12.02
N ILE A 117 -6.01 -10.75 11.78
CA ILE A 117 -5.11 -10.00 10.89
C ILE A 117 -5.69 -9.92 9.47
N MET A 118 -6.14 -11.03 8.91
CA MET A 118 -6.72 -11.06 7.57
C MET A 118 -7.99 -10.20 7.48
N CYS A 119 -8.82 -10.22 8.51
CA CYS A 119 -9.97 -9.33 8.61
C CYS A 119 -9.55 -7.85 8.67
N GLY A 120 -8.54 -7.53 9.47
CA GLY A 120 -7.98 -6.17 9.57
C GLY A 120 -7.45 -5.65 8.24
N ILE A 121 -6.73 -6.49 7.49
CA ILE A 121 -6.27 -6.18 6.12
C ILE A 121 -7.46 -5.95 5.19
N GLY A 122 -8.48 -6.83 5.24
CA GLY A 122 -9.68 -6.72 4.43
C GLY A 122 -10.45 -5.42 4.71
N ASN A 123 -10.60 -5.06 5.98
CA ASN A 123 -11.22 -3.80 6.39
C ASN A 123 -10.44 -2.59 5.86
N TRP A 124 -9.11 -2.61 6.00
CA TRP A 124 -8.27 -1.52 5.49
C TRP A 124 -8.39 -1.35 3.97
N ILE A 125 -8.26 -2.44 3.20
CA ILE A 125 -8.40 -2.38 1.73
C ILE A 125 -9.78 -1.88 1.35
N GLY A 126 -10.83 -2.44 1.95
CA GLY A 126 -12.21 -2.08 1.66
C GLY A 126 -12.53 -0.63 2.01
N HIS A 127 -11.98 -0.14 3.12
CA HIS A 127 -12.13 1.24 3.55
C HIS A 127 -11.39 2.21 2.62
N LEU A 128 -10.12 1.94 2.27
CA LEU A 128 -9.39 2.74 1.28
C LEU A 128 -10.11 2.78 -0.07
N LEU A 129 -10.63 1.65 -0.53
CA LEU A 129 -11.42 1.60 -1.77
C LEU A 129 -12.72 2.39 -1.67
N SER A 130 -13.33 2.52 -0.48
CA SER A 130 -14.49 3.39 -0.31
C SER A 130 -14.13 4.87 -0.46
N ASP A 131 -12.96 5.26 0.04
CA ASP A 131 -12.57 6.66 0.15
C ASP A 131 -11.74 7.18 -1.02
N VAL A 132 -11.29 6.31 -1.93
CA VAL A 132 -10.46 6.72 -3.08
C VAL A 132 -11.14 7.78 -3.97
N ALA A 133 -12.47 7.76 -4.06
CA ALA A 133 -13.25 8.75 -4.80
C ALA A 133 -13.61 10.01 -3.97
N GLY A 134 -13.12 10.11 -2.75
CA GLY A 134 -13.47 11.14 -1.77
C GLY A 134 -14.55 10.68 -0.80
N SER A 135 -14.60 11.32 0.37
CA SER A 135 -15.59 11.02 1.41
C SER A 135 -17.01 11.43 1.00
N SER A 136 -18.02 10.70 1.49
CA SER A 136 -19.45 10.96 1.17
C SER A 136 -20.10 12.05 2.01
N GLY A 137 -19.33 12.95 2.65
CA GLY A 137 -19.80 13.94 3.61
C GLY A 137 -21.00 14.80 3.16
N ALA A 138 -21.59 15.57 4.09
CA ALA A 138 -22.84 16.34 3.90
C ALA A 138 -22.80 17.37 2.76
N HIS A 139 -21.62 17.82 2.37
CA HIS A 139 -21.41 18.81 1.31
C HIS A 139 -20.92 18.21 -0.02
N GLY A 140 -21.11 16.90 -0.22
CA GLY A 140 -20.62 16.17 -1.38
C GLY A 140 -19.30 15.46 -1.10
N ARG A 141 -18.63 14.99 -2.18
CA ARG A 141 -17.36 14.30 -2.05
C ARG A 141 -16.24 15.29 -1.75
N GLY A 142 -15.51 15.01 -0.66
CA GLY A 142 -14.31 15.73 -0.29
C GLY A 142 -13.07 15.25 -1.05
N THR A 143 -11.90 15.54 -0.51
CA THR A 143 -10.61 14.95 -0.95
C THR A 143 -10.65 13.44 -0.79
N GLY A 144 -10.02 12.72 -1.74
CA GLY A 144 -9.80 11.29 -1.64
C GLY A 144 -8.71 10.94 -0.62
N ILE A 145 -8.27 9.70 -0.65
CA ILE A 145 -7.10 9.27 0.16
C ILE A 145 -5.83 10.00 -0.32
N VAL A 146 -4.82 10.05 0.54
CA VAL A 146 -3.51 10.64 0.22
C VAL A 146 -2.76 9.77 -0.80
N MET A 147 -1.74 10.34 -1.45
CA MET A 147 -0.75 9.55 -2.18
C MET A 147 0.12 8.76 -1.18
N PRO A 148 0.69 7.61 -1.58
CA PRO A 148 1.59 6.86 -0.71
C PRO A 148 2.67 7.75 -0.07
N PHE A 149 2.85 7.63 1.24
CA PHE A 149 3.79 8.38 2.09
C PHE A 149 3.57 9.89 2.16
N TYR A 150 2.47 10.40 1.61
CA TYR A 150 2.18 11.84 1.62
C TYR A 150 1.85 12.35 3.03
N GLU A 151 1.24 11.55 3.87
CA GLU A 151 0.94 11.86 5.27
C GLU A 151 2.19 12.21 6.07
N LEU A 152 3.36 11.69 5.66
CA LEU A 152 4.65 11.98 6.31
C LEU A 152 5.08 13.45 6.17
N PHE A 153 4.52 14.20 5.20
CA PHE A 153 4.71 15.65 5.14
C PHE A 153 4.21 16.35 6.40
N GLY A 154 3.25 15.77 7.12
CA GLY A 154 2.79 16.28 8.40
C GLY A 154 3.86 16.39 9.47
N LEU A 155 4.98 15.65 9.33
CA LEU A 155 6.16 15.72 10.21
C LEU A 155 7.13 16.85 9.80
N CYS A 156 6.97 17.45 8.63
CA CYS A 156 7.92 18.40 8.05
C CYS A 156 7.68 19.83 8.57
N LYS A 157 7.93 20.06 9.85
CA LYS A 157 7.83 21.39 10.49
C LYS A 157 9.09 22.23 10.24
N PHE A 158 9.36 22.50 8.97
CA PHE A 158 10.50 23.31 8.54
C PHE A 158 10.17 24.09 7.27
N GLY A 159 11.01 25.07 6.97
CA GLY A 159 10.82 25.98 5.85
C GLY A 159 10.06 27.23 6.24
N SER A 160 9.95 28.16 5.30
CA SER A 160 9.22 29.43 5.48
C SER A 160 8.74 29.87 4.11
N PHE A 161 7.52 29.47 3.74
CA PHE A 161 6.98 29.65 2.40
C PHE A 161 5.94 30.77 2.35
N GLY A 162 6.12 31.67 1.39
CA GLY A 162 5.21 32.80 1.14
C GLY A 162 5.29 33.88 2.21
N SER A 163 4.35 34.86 2.13
CA SER A 163 4.25 35.97 3.07
C SER A 163 3.85 35.54 4.48
N GLU A 164 3.11 34.45 4.58
CA GLU A 164 2.62 33.89 5.83
C GLU A 164 3.65 32.97 6.53
N LYS A 165 4.84 32.81 5.92
CA LYS A 165 5.94 31.98 6.46
C LYS A 165 5.52 30.55 6.83
N LYS A 166 4.66 29.93 6.01
CA LYS A 166 4.14 28.57 6.25
C LYS A 166 5.24 27.53 6.20
N GLU A 167 5.12 26.55 7.08
CA GLU A 167 5.98 25.36 7.08
C GLU A 167 5.58 24.40 5.94
N LEU A 168 6.48 23.48 5.56
CA LEU A 168 6.23 22.52 4.49
C LEU A 168 5.00 21.63 4.79
N ALA A 169 4.79 21.24 6.05
CA ALA A 169 3.61 20.50 6.50
C ALA A 169 2.29 21.27 6.17
N GLU A 170 2.26 22.56 6.42
CA GLU A 170 1.09 23.39 6.12
C GLU A 170 0.85 23.56 4.63
N VAL A 171 1.92 23.72 3.86
CA VAL A 171 1.84 23.79 2.37
C VAL A 171 1.30 22.47 1.81
N ALA A 172 1.79 21.34 2.29
CA ALA A 172 1.32 20.01 1.89
C ALA A 172 -0.17 19.82 2.28
N MET A 173 -0.58 20.23 3.46
CA MET A 173 -1.98 20.19 3.89
C MET A 173 -2.86 21.03 2.97
N GLN A 174 -2.44 22.25 2.63
CA GLN A 174 -3.18 23.11 1.71
C GLN A 174 -3.26 22.53 0.30
N ALA A 175 -2.19 21.91 -0.18
CA ALA A 175 -2.19 21.23 -1.47
C ALA A 175 -3.19 20.07 -1.47
N PHE A 176 -3.17 19.23 -0.43
CA PHE A 176 -4.11 18.13 -0.29
C PHE A 176 -5.57 18.59 -0.27
N THR A 177 -5.90 19.58 0.55
CA THR A 177 -7.27 20.14 0.60
C THR A 177 -7.68 20.84 -0.70
N SER A 178 -6.73 21.24 -1.53
CA SER A 178 -6.95 21.76 -2.89
C SER A 178 -7.12 20.68 -3.94
N GLY A 179 -7.11 19.40 -3.55
CA GLY A 179 -7.32 18.26 -4.45
C GLY A 179 -6.04 17.54 -4.91
N TYR A 180 -4.92 17.78 -4.23
CA TYR A 180 -3.66 17.05 -4.46
C TYR A 180 -3.68 15.70 -3.73
N ASP A 181 -4.65 14.87 -4.09
CA ASP A 181 -4.92 13.55 -3.52
C ASP A 181 -4.47 12.40 -4.45
N PHE A 182 -4.78 11.17 -4.09
CA PHE A 182 -4.44 9.98 -4.87
C PHE A 182 -4.97 10.03 -6.32
N ARG A 183 -6.14 10.63 -6.55
CA ARG A 183 -6.71 10.79 -7.90
C ARG A 183 -5.83 11.67 -8.78
N PHE A 184 -5.29 12.73 -8.20
CA PHE A 184 -4.33 13.61 -8.87
C PHE A 184 -2.99 12.88 -9.10
N GLY A 185 -2.51 12.14 -8.10
CA GLY A 185 -1.30 11.31 -8.21
C GLY A 185 -1.39 10.27 -9.34
N MET A 186 -2.56 9.66 -9.57
CA MET A 186 -2.76 8.77 -10.72
C MET A 186 -2.56 9.49 -12.07
N ALA A 187 -3.00 10.74 -12.19
CA ALA A 187 -2.74 11.53 -13.39
C ALA A 187 -1.24 11.84 -13.55
N GLN A 188 -0.56 12.16 -12.45
CA GLN A 188 0.89 12.41 -12.43
C GLN A 188 1.71 11.16 -12.75
N ALA A 189 1.20 9.96 -12.46
CA ALA A 189 1.87 8.71 -12.78
C ALA A 189 1.94 8.43 -14.29
N ILE A 190 1.08 9.04 -15.12
CA ILE A 190 1.05 8.81 -16.56
C ILE A 190 2.39 9.17 -17.23
N PRO A 191 2.94 10.41 -17.13
CA PRO A 191 4.21 10.74 -17.74
C PRO A 191 5.37 9.91 -17.16
N VAL A 192 5.33 9.55 -15.87
CA VAL A 192 6.33 8.69 -15.24
C VAL A 192 6.32 7.30 -15.88
N THR A 193 5.13 6.70 -16.04
CA THR A 193 4.95 5.39 -16.66
C THR A 193 5.38 5.39 -18.12
N ILE A 194 5.02 6.42 -18.89
CA ILE A 194 5.43 6.55 -20.28
C ILE A 194 6.97 6.64 -20.39
N THR A 195 7.60 7.45 -19.55
CA THR A 195 9.06 7.58 -19.49
C THR A 195 9.72 6.23 -19.16
N GLU A 196 9.24 5.56 -18.13
CA GLU A 196 9.75 4.23 -17.72
C GLU A 196 9.64 3.21 -18.86
N LEU A 197 8.46 3.07 -19.46
CA LEU A 197 8.21 2.11 -20.55
C LEU A 197 9.04 2.44 -21.79
N THR A 198 9.14 3.71 -22.16
CA THR A 198 9.94 4.15 -23.31
C THR A 198 11.40 3.79 -23.13
N ILE A 199 11.99 4.09 -21.97
CA ILE A 199 13.40 3.78 -21.68
C ILE A 199 13.61 2.27 -21.73
N ARG A 200 12.75 1.47 -21.10
CA ARG A 200 12.83 0.01 -21.09
C ARG A 200 12.70 -0.58 -22.51
N LEU A 201 11.80 -0.05 -23.29
CA LEU A 201 11.60 -0.48 -24.69
C LEU A 201 12.82 -0.17 -25.55
N ILE A 202 13.32 1.07 -25.50
CA ILE A 202 14.52 1.48 -26.26
C ILE A 202 15.72 0.61 -25.86
N TRP A 203 15.92 0.37 -24.57
CA TRP A 203 16.98 -0.49 -24.05
C TRP A 203 16.87 -1.92 -24.58
N ALA A 204 15.67 -2.52 -24.54
CA ALA A 204 15.42 -3.88 -25.03
C ALA A 204 15.63 -4.00 -26.55
N ILE A 205 15.11 -3.04 -27.32
CA ILE A 205 15.30 -2.97 -28.79
C ILE A 205 16.78 -2.87 -29.13
N ARG A 206 17.52 -1.99 -28.47
CA ARG A 206 18.96 -1.84 -28.69
C ARG A 206 19.71 -3.17 -28.46
N ARG A 207 19.41 -3.86 -27.36
CA ARG A 207 20.07 -5.15 -27.05
C ARG A 207 19.71 -6.23 -28.06
N LYS A 208 18.43 -6.29 -28.49
CA LYS A 208 17.98 -7.31 -29.44
C LYS A 208 18.53 -7.08 -30.84
N PHE A 209 18.39 -5.86 -31.37
CA PHE A 209 18.65 -5.60 -32.79
C PHE A 209 20.06 -5.08 -33.06
N GLN A 210 20.62 -4.25 -32.19
CA GLN A 210 22.00 -3.72 -32.39
C GLN A 210 23.06 -4.67 -31.80
N MET A 211 22.82 -5.19 -30.57
CA MET A 211 23.79 -6.07 -29.91
C MET A 211 23.55 -7.56 -30.23
N LYS A 212 22.46 -7.91 -30.93
CA LYS A 212 22.09 -9.28 -31.34
C LYS A 212 22.04 -10.31 -30.21
N LEU A 213 21.68 -9.89 -29.01
CA LEU A 213 21.60 -10.75 -27.82
C LEU A 213 20.37 -11.68 -27.84
N PRO A 214 20.43 -12.84 -27.16
CA PRO A 214 19.27 -13.69 -27.00
C PRO A 214 18.16 -12.98 -26.23
N LEU A 215 16.90 -13.35 -26.47
CA LEU A 215 15.73 -12.65 -25.90
C LEU A 215 15.75 -12.57 -24.37
N ARG A 216 16.23 -13.64 -23.70
CA ARG A 216 16.33 -13.66 -22.22
C ARG A 216 17.21 -12.53 -21.67
N ASP A 217 18.25 -12.13 -22.40
CA ASP A 217 19.19 -11.08 -22.00
C ASP A 217 18.69 -9.68 -22.41
N CYS A 218 17.56 -9.61 -23.13
CA CYS A 218 16.89 -8.39 -23.54
C CYS A 218 15.72 -8.01 -22.61
N ILE A 219 15.43 -8.82 -21.56
CA ILE A 219 14.40 -8.52 -20.58
C ILE A 219 14.86 -7.31 -19.75
N PRO A 220 14.08 -6.20 -19.73
CA PRO A 220 14.52 -4.94 -19.14
C PRO A 220 14.35 -4.94 -17.61
N THR A 221 15.18 -5.71 -16.92
CA THR A 221 15.21 -5.77 -15.43
C THR A 221 16.26 -4.82 -14.87
N GLU A 222 16.04 -4.30 -13.68
CA GLU A 222 16.96 -3.40 -12.97
C GLU A 222 18.28 -4.10 -12.52
N LYS A 223 18.47 -5.37 -12.83
CA LYS A 223 19.76 -6.08 -12.69
C LYS A 223 20.84 -5.50 -13.63
N HIS A 224 20.44 -5.00 -14.77
CA HIS A 224 21.36 -4.43 -15.77
C HIS A 224 21.76 -3.00 -15.45
N LYS A 225 23.06 -2.77 -15.15
CA LYS A 225 23.62 -1.44 -14.84
C LYS A 225 23.29 -0.39 -15.91
N SER A 226 23.39 -0.75 -17.19
CA SER A 226 23.10 0.17 -18.30
C SER A 226 21.63 0.65 -18.28
N LEU A 227 20.69 -0.22 -17.96
CA LEU A 227 19.27 0.18 -17.82
C LEU A 227 19.08 1.11 -16.64
N ARG A 228 19.68 0.80 -15.47
CA ARG A 228 19.57 1.65 -14.27
C ARG A 228 20.08 3.06 -14.54
N ILE A 229 21.21 3.19 -15.21
CA ILE A 229 21.75 4.52 -15.59
C ILE A 229 20.78 5.25 -16.53
N MET A 230 20.22 4.58 -17.53
CA MET A 230 19.23 5.17 -18.43
C MET A 230 17.98 5.63 -17.68
N LEU A 231 17.48 4.83 -16.72
CA LEU A 231 16.35 5.19 -15.88
C LEU A 231 16.66 6.40 -14.98
N LEU A 232 17.83 6.43 -14.34
CA LEU A 232 18.27 7.56 -13.52
C LEU A 232 18.34 8.86 -14.33
N ILE A 233 18.96 8.82 -15.51
CA ILE A 233 19.05 9.99 -16.39
C ILE A 233 17.67 10.42 -16.87
N GLY A 234 16.83 9.49 -17.33
CA GLY A 234 15.52 9.82 -17.88
C GLY A 234 14.56 10.39 -16.82
N HIS A 235 14.51 9.78 -15.64
CA HIS A 235 13.69 10.31 -14.53
C HIS A 235 14.28 11.58 -13.93
N GLY A 236 15.60 11.71 -13.86
CA GLY A 236 16.28 12.95 -13.48
C GLY A 236 15.92 14.11 -14.43
N THR A 237 15.97 13.87 -15.74
CA THR A 237 15.54 14.85 -16.74
C THR A 237 14.06 15.23 -16.57
N LEU A 238 13.18 14.22 -16.37
CA LEU A 238 11.76 14.47 -16.13
C LEU A 238 11.55 15.38 -14.91
N CYS A 239 12.23 15.13 -13.80
CA CYS A 239 12.14 15.96 -12.59
C CYS A 239 12.69 17.38 -12.79
N VAL A 240 13.78 17.54 -13.54
CA VAL A 240 14.32 18.88 -13.86
C VAL A 240 13.32 19.66 -14.68
N MET A 241 12.74 19.05 -15.72
CA MET A 241 11.72 19.71 -16.54
C MET A 241 10.46 20.06 -15.76
N ASP A 242 10.05 19.17 -14.82
CA ASP A 242 8.93 19.38 -13.92
C ASP A 242 9.12 20.62 -13.03
N VAL A 243 10.30 20.77 -12.39
CA VAL A 243 10.63 21.95 -11.58
C VAL A 243 10.64 23.23 -12.42
N VAL A 244 11.21 23.19 -13.61
CA VAL A 244 11.25 24.35 -14.50
C VAL A 244 9.83 24.76 -14.90
N ASP A 245 8.99 23.80 -15.33
CA ASP A 245 7.58 24.06 -15.69
C ASP A 245 6.78 24.62 -14.49
N ALA A 246 6.91 23.96 -13.33
CA ALA A 246 6.26 24.41 -12.09
C ALA A 246 6.74 25.81 -11.69
N GLY A 247 8.03 26.10 -11.79
CA GLY A 247 8.60 27.40 -11.48
C GLY A 247 8.07 28.53 -12.39
N VAL A 248 8.11 28.29 -13.70
CA VAL A 248 7.61 29.28 -14.68
C VAL A 248 6.12 29.53 -14.52
N ARG A 249 5.32 28.47 -14.37
CA ARG A 249 3.85 28.58 -14.34
C ARG A 249 3.29 28.97 -12.99
N SER A 250 4.06 28.89 -11.91
CA SER A 250 3.60 29.30 -10.58
C SER A 250 3.54 30.82 -10.41
N GLY A 251 4.26 31.58 -11.24
CA GLY A 251 4.36 33.03 -11.13
C GLY A 251 4.85 33.52 -9.75
N GLY A 252 5.67 32.69 -9.07
CA GLY A 252 6.19 32.99 -7.73
C GLY A 252 5.26 32.57 -6.58
N ASN A 253 4.08 32.00 -6.87
CA ASN A 253 3.18 31.48 -5.85
C ASN A 253 3.67 30.10 -5.41
N TYR A 254 4.05 29.95 -4.13
CA TYR A 254 4.60 28.72 -3.57
C TYR A 254 3.61 27.55 -3.58
N LEU A 255 2.31 27.79 -3.30
CA LEU A 255 1.29 26.75 -3.33
C LEU A 255 1.05 26.27 -4.78
N ALA A 256 0.96 27.20 -5.72
CA ALA A 256 0.86 26.88 -7.14
C ALA A 256 2.09 26.12 -7.63
N PHE A 257 3.29 26.47 -7.16
CA PHE A 257 4.50 25.71 -7.43
C PHE A 257 4.41 24.28 -6.91
N PHE A 258 4.11 24.09 -5.62
CA PHE A 258 4.01 22.78 -4.99
C PHE A 258 2.94 21.89 -5.66
N THR A 259 1.76 22.43 -5.94
CA THR A 259 0.67 21.67 -6.57
C THR A 259 0.90 21.35 -8.05
N ARG A 260 1.91 21.95 -8.68
CA ARG A 260 2.34 21.65 -10.05
C ARG A 260 3.43 20.59 -10.10
N LEU A 261 4.22 20.42 -9.02
CA LEU A 261 5.24 19.40 -8.96
C LEU A 261 4.67 18.01 -9.15
N ASN A 262 5.32 17.20 -9.96
CA ASN A 262 4.98 15.80 -10.11
C ASN A 262 5.67 14.96 -9.02
N LEU A 263 5.07 14.89 -7.83
CA LEU A 263 5.66 14.14 -6.71
C LEU A 263 5.84 12.65 -7.01
N VAL A 264 5.05 12.07 -7.92
CA VAL A 264 5.23 10.67 -8.34
C VAL A 264 6.57 10.49 -9.10
N ALA A 265 6.95 11.47 -9.93
CA ALA A 265 8.24 11.46 -10.62
C ALA A 265 9.40 11.60 -9.62
N TRP A 266 9.29 12.51 -8.66
CA TRP A 266 10.28 12.71 -7.60
C TRP A 266 10.42 11.47 -6.72
N TYR A 267 9.31 10.86 -6.31
CA TYR A 267 9.33 9.62 -5.56
C TYR A 267 10.04 8.50 -6.35
N ARG A 268 9.73 8.36 -7.65
CA ARG A 268 10.40 7.36 -8.50
C ARG A 268 11.91 7.61 -8.61
N LEU A 269 12.33 8.87 -8.80
CA LEU A 269 13.74 9.24 -8.86
C LEU A 269 14.45 8.91 -7.54
N VAL A 270 13.88 9.30 -6.40
CA VAL A 270 14.44 9.02 -5.07
C VAL A 270 14.61 7.51 -4.85
N LEU A 271 13.62 6.70 -5.23
CA LEU A 271 13.73 5.23 -5.14
C LEU A 271 14.86 4.67 -6.03
N LEU A 272 15.03 5.21 -7.25
CA LEU A 272 16.11 4.78 -8.13
C LEU A 272 17.49 5.13 -7.54
N VAL A 273 17.63 6.35 -7.04
CA VAL A 273 18.87 6.79 -6.37
C VAL A 273 19.16 5.95 -5.13
N LEU A 274 18.17 5.78 -4.27
CA LEU A 274 18.31 4.99 -3.05
C LEU A 274 18.72 3.56 -3.33
N LYS A 275 18.07 2.90 -4.30
CA LYS A 275 18.44 1.54 -4.71
C LYS A 275 19.86 1.46 -5.24
N GLU A 276 20.31 2.46 -6.02
CA GLU A 276 21.68 2.46 -6.54
C GLU A 276 22.71 2.70 -5.42
N VAL A 277 22.42 3.58 -4.45
CA VAL A 277 23.27 3.78 -3.27
C VAL A 277 23.34 2.50 -2.42
N LEU A 278 22.19 1.88 -2.11
CA LEU A 278 22.14 0.63 -1.35
C LEU A 278 22.88 -0.51 -2.07
N ARG A 279 22.86 -0.52 -3.39
CA ARG A 279 23.63 -1.49 -4.19
C ARG A 279 25.13 -1.23 -4.11
N GLN A 280 25.55 0.04 -4.19
CA GLN A 280 26.97 0.39 -4.08
C GLN A 280 27.56 0.04 -2.70
N ILE A 281 26.77 0.10 -1.63
CA ILE A 281 27.20 -0.33 -0.30
C ILE A 281 26.98 -1.83 -0.04
N GLY A 282 26.57 -2.61 -1.05
CA GLY A 282 26.44 -4.05 -1.01
C GLY A 282 25.17 -4.61 -0.34
N ILE A 283 24.30 -3.75 0.21
CA ILE A 283 23.07 -4.19 0.91
C ILE A 283 22.10 -4.90 -0.05
N VAL A 284 21.94 -4.40 -1.28
CA VAL A 284 21.02 -5.01 -2.25
C VAL A 284 21.51 -6.38 -2.70
N ASP A 285 22.81 -6.53 -2.90
CA ASP A 285 23.40 -7.82 -3.30
C ASP A 285 23.26 -8.84 -2.18
N CYS A 286 23.48 -8.45 -0.92
CA CYS A 286 23.24 -9.28 0.25
C CYS A 286 21.76 -9.72 0.38
N LEU A 287 20.81 -8.81 0.15
CA LEU A 287 19.37 -9.13 0.15
C LEU A 287 19.00 -10.09 -0.99
N ASP A 288 19.51 -9.86 -2.20
CA ASP A 288 19.27 -10.74 -3.35
C ASP A 288 19.81 -12.16 -3.09
N GLU A 289 20.98 -12.30 -2.47
CA GLU A 289 21.54 -13.59 -2.05
C GLU A 289 20.70 -14.28 -0.98
N THR A 290 20.23 -13.52 0.02
CA THR A 290 19.35 -14.02 1.09
C THR A 290 18.02 -14.53 0.52
N ILE A 291 17.39 -13.75 -0.37
CA ILE A 291 16.15 -14.16 -1.05
C ILE A 291 16.36 -15.43 -1.88
N ALA A 292 17.48 -15.52 -2.62
CA ALA A 292 17.82 -16.72 -3.39
C ALA A 292 18.06 -17.93 -2.50
N ALA A 293 18.65 -17.76 -1.31
CA ALA A 293 18.82 -18.80 -0.33
C ALA A 293 17.47 -19.28 0.24
N LEU A 294 16.58 -18.36 0.59
CA LEU A 294 15.22 -18.67 1.06
C LEU A 294 14.39 -19.40 0.01
N GLN A 295 14.52 -19.02 -1.26
CA GLN A 295 13.84 -19.73 -2.37
C GLN A 295 14.35 -21.16 -2.52
N ARG A 296 15.66 -21.41 -2.37
CA ARG A 296 16.23 -22.76 -2.37
C ARG A 296 15.70 -23.60 -1.22
N VAL A 297 15.62 -23.04 0.00
CA VAL A 297 15.04 -23.72 1.17
C VAL A 297 13.57 -24.06 0.92
N LYS A 298 12.80 -23.11 0.35
CA LYS A 298 11.39 -23.35 0.00
C LYS A 298 11.22 -24.51 -0.98
N LEU A 299 12.03 -24.56 -2.03
CA LEU A 299 11.99 -25.65 -3.02
C LEU A 299 12.33 -26.99 -2.37
N ALA A 300 13.40 -27.05 -1.57
CA ALA A 300 13.79 -28.26 -0.84
C ALA A 300 12.69 -28.75 0.12
N LEU A 301 12.02 -27.83 0.81
CA LEU A 301 10.85 -28.14 1.65
C LEU A 301 9.67 -28.68 0.85
N GLN A 302 9.40 -28.13 -0.33
CA GLN A 302 8.33 -28.62 -1.21
C GLN A 302 8.64 -30.02 -1.74
N GLU A 303 9.90 -30.30 -2.12
CA GLU A 303 10.36 -31.63 -2.52
C GLU A 303 10.21 -32.62 -1.37
N TYR A 304 10.64 -32.27 -0.16
CA TYR A 304 10.50 -33.08 1.02
C TYR A 304 9.03 -33.39 1.38
N LEU A 305 8.15 -32.37 1.30
CA LEU A 305 6.71 -32.57 1.51
C LEU A 305 6.11 -33.52 0.46
N ALA A 306 6.52 -33.37 -0.80
CA ALA A 306 6.07 -34.26 -1.88
C ALA A 306 6.57 -35.73 -1.70
N GLU A 307 7.73 -35.91 -1.07
CA GLU A 307 8.20 -37.23 -0.69
C GLU A 307 7.41 -37.80 0.50
N LEU A 308 7.10 -36.95 1.52
CA LEU A 308 6.27 -37.37 2.64
C LEU A 308 4.84 -37.75 2.21
N GLU A 309 4.29 -37.08 1.21
CA GLU A 309 2.97 -37.43 0.64
C GLU A 309 2.97 -38.82 -0.05
N LYS A 310 4.14 -39.33 -0.48
CA LYS A 310 4.29 -40.67 -1.07
C LYS A 310 4.35 -41.76 -0.01
N ILE A 311 4.57 -41.41 1.26
CA ILE A 311 4.55 -42.36 2.35
C ILE A 311 3.13 -42.84 2.55
N ASP A 312 2.90 -44.13 2.38
CA ASP A 312 1.61 -44.76 2.58
C ASP A 312 1.23 -44.71 4.06
N ILE A 313 0.48 -43.67 4.44
CA ILE A 313 -0.01 -43.46 5.81
C ILE A 313 -0.89 -44.64 6.28
N GLY A 314 -1.54 -45.32 5.31
CA GLY A 314 -2.31 -46.56 5.59
C GLY A 314 -1.41 -47.65 6.16
N ARG A 315 -0.32 -47.93 5.48
CA ARG A 315 0.66 -48.96 5.88
C ARG A 315 1.33 -48.62 7.22
N PHE A 316 1.67 -47.36 7.45
CA PHE A 316 2.21 -46.90 8.73
C PHE A 316 1.21 -47.09 9.90
N LYS A 317 -0.09 -46.85 9.67
CA LYS A 317 -1.14 -47.09 10.66
C LYS A 317 -1.35 -48.57 10.93
N GLU A 318 -1.29 -49.42 9.91
CA GLU A 318 -1.39 -50.87 10.06
C GLU A 318 -0.20 -51.45 10.84
N GLU A 319 1.03 -50.99 10.52
CA GLU A 319 2.23 -51.39 11.27
C GLU A 319 2.16 -50.91 12.73
N THR A 320 1.70 -49.67 12.98
CA THR A 320 1.54 -49.18 14.36
C THR A 320 0.48 -49.93 15.13
N ALA A 321 -0.65 -50.28 14.50
CA ALA A 321 -1.70 -51.10 15.12
C ALA A 321 -1.23 -52.51 15.44
N MET A 322 -0.37 -53.10 14.57
CA MET A 322 0.23 -54.40 14.81
C MET A 322 1.21 -54.35 15.99
N PHE A 323 1.98 -53.30 16.18
CA PHE A 323 2.84 -53.13 17.35
C PHE A 323 2.02 -52.97 18.64
N GLN A 324 0.93 -52.22 18.60
CA GLN A 324 0.03 -52.08 19.75
C GLN A 324 -0.67 -53.40 20.15
N SER A 325 -1.03 -54.25 19.16
CA SER A 325 -1.58 -55.57 19.45
C SER A 325 -0.56 -56.52 20.07
N LEU A 326 0.69 -56.48 19.59
CA LEU A 326 1.83 -57.24 20.13
C LEU A 326 2.16 -56.82 21.58
N GLU A 327 2.13 -55.53 21.88
CA GLU A 327 2.29 -55.03 23.26
C GLU A 327 1.20 -55.53 24.18
N ALA A 328 -0.10 -55.48 23.77
CA ALA A 328 -1.21 -55.99 24.54
C ALA A 328 -1.12 -57.51 24.74
N ASP A 329 -0.67 -58.28 23.75
CA ASP A 329 -0.45 -59.72 23.85
C ASP A 329 0.70 -60.05 24.82
N LEU A 330 1.74 -59.27 24.87
CA LEU A 330 2.87 -59.39 25.81
C LEU A 330 2.47 -59.03 27.25
N GLU A 331 1.62 -57.98 27.44
CA GLU A 331 1.09 -57.65 28.76
C GLU A 331 0.15 -58.76 29.31
N ASN A 332 -0.70 -59.36 28.47
CA ASN A 332 -1.55 -60.47 28.85
C ASN A 332 -0.76 -61.72 29.22
N LEU A 333 0.35 -62.02 28.50
CA LEU A 333 1.22 -63.14 28.83
C LEU A 333 1.98 -62.93 30.15
N SER A 334 2.30 -61.69 30.52
CA SER A 334 2.92 -61.38 31.81
C SER A 334 1.98 -61.46 32.99
N GLU A 335 0.65 -61.34 32.80
CA GLU A 335 -0.36 -61.49 33.84
C GLU A 335 -0.80 -62.96 34.05
N GLU A 336 -0.61 -63.84 33.05
CA GLU A 336 -0.91 -65.26 33.17
C GLU A 336 0.21 -66.09 33.86
N GLU A 337 1.45 -65.56 33.95
CA GLU A 337 2.56 -66.21 34.61
C GLU A 337 2.78 -65.74 36.06
N LEU A 338 1.93 -64.92 36.63
CA LEU A 338 1.94 -64.50 38.04
C LEU A 338 0.78 -65.13 38.82
#